data_47beee062099f9661472b4c740468ef8
#
_entry.id   47beee062099f9661472b4c740468ef8
#
_cell.length_a   1.000
_cell.length_b   1.000
_cell.length_c   1.000
_cell.angle_alpha   90.00
_cell.angle_beta   90.00
_cell.angle_gamma   90.00
#
_symmetry.space_group_name_H-M   'P 1'
#
loop_
_entity.id
_entity.type
_entity.pdbx_description
1 polymer ?
#
loop_
_entity_poly.entity_id
_entity_poly.type
_entity_poly.pdbx_seq_one_letter_code
_entity_poly.pdbx_strand_id
1 'polypeptide(L)'
;LLSLVLIAGGGLIGYQLATRVQMTQMPELVAIMHSLVGLAAVFVGFNADIELGRVAAAFAAEGFAFPRPGTAVAEATAFAKTFSGFAAIVAKKTAVEVSILRVELVLGVWIGAVTFTGSVIAYGKLAGKVDSAAKKLPGGHLLNAAAAGLSLLFAAMYLGGAGIWTLVALTLLALFIGYHLIMGIGGADMPVVVSMLNSYS
;
A
#
# COMPACT_ATOMS: atom_id res chain seq x y z
N LEU A 1 -7.06 -22.98 -3.93
CA LEU A 1 -7.89 -23.01 -5.15
C LEU A 1 -8.29 -21.62 -5.61
N LEU A 2 -8.82 -20.76 -4.71
CA LEU A 2 -9.21 -19.37 -5.04
C LEU A 2 -8.06 -18.57 -5.63
N SER A 3 -6.87 -18.63 -5.04
CA SER A 3 -5.67 -17.92 -5.53
C SER A 3 -5.30 -18.32 -6.96
N LEU A 4 -5.38 -19.61 -7.30
CA LEU A 4 -5.11 -20.09 -8.64
C LEU A 4 -6.12 -19.56 -9.67
N VAL A 5 -7.41 -19.50 -9.30
CA VAL A 5 -8.48 -18.95 -10.15
C VAL A 5 -8.25 -17.46 -10.39
N LEU A 6 -7.87 -16.70 -9.35
CA LEU A 6 -7.59 -15.28 -9.47
C LEU A 6 -6.34 -15.01 -10.32
N ILE A 7 -5.28 -15.80 -10.14
CA ILE A 7 -4.06 -15.70 -10.97
C ILE A 7 -4.37 -16.02 -12.44
N ALA A 8 -5.12 -17.09 -12.70
CA ALA A 8 -5.50 -17.47 -14.05
C ALA A 8 -6.39 -16.40 -14.70
N GLY A 9 -7.38 -15.87 -13.97
CA GLY A 9 -8.25 -14.79 -14.44
C GLY A 9 -7.47 -13.51 -14.74
N GLY A 10 -6.59 -13.08 -13.82
CA GLY A 10 -5.71 -11.92 -14.02
C GLY A 10 -4.76 -12.12 -15.20
N GLY A 11 -4.18 -13.32 -15.35
CA GLY A 11 -3.29 -13.67 -16.44
C GLY A 11 -3.99 -13.63 -17.81
N LEU A 12 -5.23 -14.13 -17.91
CA LEU A 12 -6.04 -14.07 -19.13
C LEU A 12 -6.36 -12.62 -19.52
N ILE A 13 -6.77 -11.78 -18.56
CA ILE A 13 -7.04 -10.36 -18.80
C ILE A 13 -5.76 -9.65 -19.23
N GLY A 14 -4.64 -9.89 -18.56
CA GLY A 14 -3.34 -9.32 -18.88
C GLY A 14 -2.86 -9.72 -20.28
N TYR A 15 -2.99 -10.99 -20.64
CA TYR A 15 -2.65 -11.48 -21.96
C TYR A 15 -3.50 -10.83 -23.07
N GLN A 16 -4.83 -10.73 -22.85
CA GLN A 16 -5.74 -10.09 -23.81
C GLN A 16 -5.41 -8.59 -24.00
N LEU A 17 -5.09 -7.89 -22.92
CA LEU A 17 -4.64 -6.49 -22.98
C LEU A 17 -3.31 -6.37 -23.74
N ALA A 18 -2.32 -7.18 -23.39
CA ALA A 18 -0.98 -7.12 -23.98
C ALA A 18 -0.99 -7.39 -25.50
N THR A 19 -1.87 -8.27 -25.99
CA THR A 19 -1.98 -8.60 -27.42
C THR A 19 -2.73 -7.56 -28.24
N ARG A 20 -3.50 -6.66 -27.60
CA ARG A 20 -4.34 -5.66 -28.30
C ARG A 20 -3.79 -4.24 -28.23
N VAL A 21 -2.87 -3.97 -27.30
CA VAL A 21 -2.33 -2.63 -27.08
C VAL A 21 -1.36 -2.24 -28.21
N GLN A 22 -1.54 -1.04 -28.74
CA GLN A 22 -0.62 -0.44 -29.69
C GLN A 22 0.59 0.17 -28.96
N MET A 23 1.74 0.27 -29.66
CA MET A 23 2.97 0.84 -29.09
C MET A 23 2.77 2.26 -28.52
N THR A 24 1.90 3.05 -29.14
CA THR A 24 1.55 4.41 -28.71
C THR A 24 0.75 4.45 -27.40
N GLN A 25 0.06 3.36 -27.04
CA GLN A 25 -0.75 3.23 -25.83
C GLN A 25 0.02 2.60 -24.66
N MET A 26 1.28 2.20 -24.87
CA MET A 26 2.09 1.57 -23.82
C MET A 26 2.22 2.40 -22.53
N PRO A 27 2.44 3.73 -22.58
CA PRO A 27 2.48 4.53 -21.35
C PRO A 27 1.17 4.51 -20.56
N GLU A 28 0.03 4.50 -21.27
CA GLU A 28 -1.31 4.40 -20.63
C GLU A 28 -1.49 3.05 -19.94
N LEU A 29 -1.12 1.96 -20.61
CA LEU A 29 -1.21 0.61 -20.06
C LEU A 29 -0.32 0.46 -18.82
N VAL A 30 0.92 0.94 -18.88
CA VAL A 30 1.84 0.92 -17.74
C VAL A 30 1.26 1.70 -16.57
N ALA A 31 0.69 2.88 -16.80
CA ALA A 31 0.09 3.69 -15.74
C ALA A 31 -1.09 2.97 -15.06
N ILE A 32 -2.02 2.37 -15.82
CA ILE A 32 -3.16 1.68 -15.21
C ILE A 32 -2.74 0.41 -14.47
N MET A 33 -1.79 -0.37 -15.00
CA MET A 33 -1.25 -1.54 -14.32
C MET A 33 -0.57 -1.15 -13.00
N HIS A 34 0.16 -0.03 -12.99
CA HIS A 34 0.82 0.51 -11.80
C HIS A 34 -0.18 0.92 -10.72
N SER A 35 -1.33 1.49 -11.12
CA SER A 35 -2.39 1.82 -10.17
C SER A 35 -2.91 0.57 -9.46
N LEU A 36 -3.08 -0.54 -10.17
CA LEU A 36 -3.53 -1.80 -9.57
C LEU A 36 -2.50 -2.38 -8.60
N VAL A 37 -1.20 -2.28 -8.92
CA VAL A 37 -0.12 -2.69 -8.01
C VAL A 37 -0.13 -1.84 -6.74
N GLY A 38 -0.26 -0.51 -6.86
CA GLY A 38 -0.36 0.39 -5.72
C GLY A 38 -1.58 0.08 -4.84
N LEU A 39 -2.74 -0.19 -5.44
CA LEU A 39 -3.94 -0.60 -4.72
C LEU A 39 -3.75 -1.94 -4.01
N ALA A 40 -3.11 -2.91 -4.66
CA ALA A 40 -2.80 -4.21 -4.05
C ALA A 40 -1.90 -4.05 -2.83
N ALA A 41 -0.88 -3.19 -2.88
CA ALA A 41 -0.01 -2.89 -1.74
C ALA A 41 -0.79 -2.33 -0.54
N VAL A 42 -1.76 -1.43 -0.78
CA VAL A 42 -2.66 -0.92 0.27
C VAL A 42 -3.45 -2.06 0.91
N PHE A 43 -4.10 -2.92 0.11
CA PHE A 43 -4.89 -4.04 0.64
C PHE A 43 -4.04 -5.05 1.40
N VAL A 44 -2.84 -5.38 0.90
CA VAL A 44 -1.90 -6.28 1.59
C VAL A 44 -1.51 -5.69 2.94
N GLY A 45 -1.25 -4.38 3.00
CA GLY A 45 -0.92 -3.70 4.24
C GLY A 45 -2.06 -3.74 5.26
N PHE A 46 -3.29 -3.41 4.88
CA PHE A 46 -4.45 -3.50 5.76
C PHE A 46 -4.73 -4.93 6.21
N ASN A 47 -4.61 -5.92 5.31
CA ASN A 47 -4.77 -7.32 5.68
C ASN A 47 -3.72 -7.76 6.71
N ALA A 48 -2.47 -7.32 6.55
CA ALA A 48 -1.40 -7.61 7.50
C ALA A 48 -1.67 -7.00 8.89
N ASP A 49 -2.21 -5.79 8.96
CA ASP A 49 -2.60 -5.14 10.22
C ASP A 49 -3.75 -5.89 10.91
N ILE A 50 -4.77 -6.28 10.16
CA ILE A 50 -5.90 -7.05 10.67
C ILE A 50 -5.43 -8.40 11.24
N GLU A 51 -4.57 -9.11 10.51
CA GLU A 51 -4.03 -10.40 10.98
C GLU A 51 -3.13 -10.24 12.21
N LEU A 52 -2.35 -9.15 12.27
CA LEU A 52 -1.56 -8.82 13.45
C LEU A 52 -2.46 -8.61 14.69
N GLY A 53 -3.57 -7.88 14.52
CA GLY A 53 -4.56 -7.66 15.55
C GLY A 53 -5.26 -8.95 16.00
N ARG A 54 -5.63 -9.82 15.06
CA ARG A 54 -6.25 -11.13 15.34
C ARG A 54 -5.32 -12.05 16.13
N VAL A 55 -4.05 -12.14 15.73
CA VAL A 55 -3.06 -12.94 16.44
C VAL A 55 -2.84 -12.39 17.84
N ALA A 56 -2.72 -11.07 18.00
CA ALA A 56 -2.57 -10.45 19.32
C ALA A 56 -3.76 -10.73 20.24
N ALA A 57 -4.98 -10.63 19.71
CA ALA A 57 -6.20 -10.93 20.48
C ALA A 57 -6.29 -12.42 20.89
N ALA A 58 -5.91 -13.34 19.99
CA ALA A 58 -5.89 -14.76 20.28
C ALA A 58 -4.88 -15.12 21.37
N PHE A 59 -3.67 -14.55 21.34
CA PHE A 59 -2.68 -14.74 22.41
C PHE A 59 -3.17 -14.18 23.74
N ALA A 60 -3.78 -13.00 23.75
CA ALA A 60 -4.34 -12.39 24.94
C ALA A 60 -5.46 -13.24 25.57
N ALA A 61 -6.31 -13.88 24.75
CA ALA A 61 -7.39 -14.76 25.20
C ALA A 61 -6.86 -15.99 25.95
N GLU A 62 -5.70 -16.50 25.57
CA GLU A 62 -5.02 -17.63 26.23
C GLU A 62 -4.06 -17.17 27.35
N GLY A 63 -4.04 -15.88 27.69
CA GLY A 63 -3.18 -15.32 28.71
C GLY A 63 -1.71 -15.20 28.35
N PHE A 64 -1.37 -15.32 27.06
CA PHE A 64 0.00 -15.19 26.57
C PHE A 64 0.32 -13.75 26.12
N ALA A 65 1.57 -13.33 26.34
CA ALA A 65 2.06 -12.05 25.81
C ALA A 65 2.30 -12.14 24.30
N PHE A 66 1.86 -11.10 23.58
CA PHE A 66 2.18 -10.90 22.17
C PHE A 66 2.52 -9.42 21.93
N PRO A 67 3.57 -9.09 21.18
CA PRO A 67 4.56 -9.99 20.56
C PRO A 67 5.35 -10.80 21.61
N ARG A 68 5.82 -11.96 21.22
CA ARG A 68 6.48 -12.86 22.16
C ARG A 68 7.74 -12.23 22.74
N PRO A 69 7.98 -12.33 24.05
CA PRO A 69 9.26 -11.97 24.65
C PRO A 69 10.37 -12.88 24.08
N GLY A 70 11.62 -12.41 24.12
CA GLY A 70 12.77 -13.14 23.57
C GLY A 70 12.98 -14.54 24.17
N THR A 71 12.55 -14.72 25.45
CA THR A 71 12.43 -16.03 26.11
C THR A 71 11.00 -16.50 25.98
N ALA A 72 10.69 -17.25 24.92
CA ALA A 72 9.35 -17.78 24.71
C ALA A 72 9.07 -18.95 25.67
N VAL A 73 7.96 -18.87 26.41
CA VAL A 73 7.42 -19.99 27.16
C VAL A 73 7.04 -21.09 26.15
N ALA A 74 7.35 -22.37 26.49
CA ALA A 74 7.10 -23.51 25.61
C ALA A 74 5.64 -23.60 25.16
N GLU A 75 4.69 -23.30 26.08
CA GLU A 75 3.25 -23.27 25.82
C GLU A 75 2.84 -22.23 24.77
N ALA A 76 3.35 -20.99 24.88
CA ALA A 76 3.10 -19.94 23.89
C ALA A 76 3.69 -20.32 22.50
N THR A 77 4.80 -21.06 22.49
CA THR A 77 5.39 -21.57 21.25
C THR A 77 4.56 -22.72 20.65
N ALA A 78 3.98 -23.57 21.46
CA ALA A 78 3.05 -24.60 21.03
C ALA A 78 1.76 -23.98 20.48
N PHE A 79 1.20 -22.98 21.16
CA PHE A 79 0.03 -22.22 20.71
C PHE A 79 0.28 -21.52 19.37
N ALA A 80 1.45 -20.91 19.17
CA ALA A 80 1.81 -20.30 17.90
C ALA A 80 1.77 -21.27 16.70
N LYS A 81 1.93 -22.58 16.92
CA LYS A 81 1.85 -23.62 15.88
C LYS A 81 0.42 -23.96 15.45
N THR A 82 -0.60 -23.53 16.21
CA THR A 82 -2.01 -23.77 15.86
C THR A 82 -2.49 -22.85 14.72
N PHE A 83 -1.79 -21.74 14.49
CA PHE A 83 -2.11 -20.82 13.40
C PHE A 83 -1.68 -21.37 12.04
N SER A 84 -2.39 -20.97 10.98
CA SER A 84 -2.10 -21.33 9.59
C SER A 84 -1.92 -20.08 8.71
N GLY A 85 -1.32 -20.26 7.54
CA GLY A 85 -1.14 -19.16 6.57
C GLY A 85 -0.26 -18.02 7.11
N PHE A 86 -0.64 -16.79 6.81
CA PHE A 86 0.10 -15.60 7.24
C PHE A 86 0.08 -15.41 8.76
N ALA A 87 -1.03 -15.74 9.42
CA ALA A 87 -1.14 -15.72 10.88
C ALA A 87 -0.07 -16.59 11.57
N ALA A 88 0.28 -17.74 10.98
CA ALA A 88 1.34 -18.60 11.50
C ALA A 88 2.74 -17.94 11.45
N ILE A 89 2.97 -17.08 10.45
CA ILE A 89 4.20 -16.30 10.34
C ILE A 89 4.21 -15.21 11.42
N VAL A 90 3.12 -14.48 11.56
CA VAL A 90 2.96 -13.40 12.56
C VAL A 90 3.08 -13.95 13.99
N ALA A 91 2.43 -15.07 14.30
CA ALA A 91 2.41 -15.68 15.64
C ALA A 91 3.80 -16.09 16.16
N LYS A 92 4.77 -16.28 15.27
CA LYS A 92 6.15 -16.63 15.61
C LYS A 92 7.06 -15.42 15.83
N LYS A 93 6.60 -14.21 15.48
CA LYS A 93 7.45 -13.02 15.51
C LYS A 93 7.72 -12.53 16.93
N THR A 94 8.94 -12.06 17.12
CA THR A 94 9.38 -11.35 18.32
C THR A 94 8.92 -9.88 18.30
N ALA A 95 9.07 -9.17 19.41
CA ALA A 95 8.70 -7.76 19.49
C ALA A 95 9.44 -6.89 18.47
N VAL A 96 10.73 -7.17 18.22
CA VAL A 96 11.53 -6.44 17.22
C VAL A 96 10.99 -6.70 15.82
N GLU A 97 10.72 -7.97 15.47
CA GLU A 97 10.20 -8.34 14.15
C GLU A 97 8.79 -7.78 13.90
N VAL A 98 7.94 -7.69 14.93
CA VAL A 98 6.63 -7.03 14.82
C VAL A 98 6.78 -5.53 14.62
N SER A 99 7.73 -4.89 15.29
CA SER A 99 8.02 -3.47 15.09
C SER A 99 8.51 -3.18 13.67
N ILE A 100 9.40 -4.01 13.14
CA ILE A 100 9.86 -3.93 11.74
C ILE A 100 8.68 -4.12 10.78
N LEU A 101 7.87 -5.16 10.98
CA LEU A 101 6.67 -5.42 10.17
C LEU A 101 5.71 -4.22 10.14
N ARG A 102 5.49 -3.55 11.28
CA ARG A 102 4.64 -2.35 11.34
C ARG A 102 5.23 -1.19 10.55
N VAL A 103 6.54 -0.98 10.57
CA VAL A 103 7.21 0.04 9.77
C VAL A 103 7.07 -0.27 8.28
N GLU A 104 7.35 -1.52 7.86
CA GLU A 104 7.19 -1.97 6.48
C GLU A 104 5.75 -1.79 5.99
N LEU A 105 4.76 -2.09 6.84
CA LEU A 105 3.35 -1.96 6.56
C LEU A 105 2.97 -0.49 6.33
N VAL A 106 3.39 0.43 7.21
CA VAL A 106 3.14 1.87 7.05
C VAL A 106 3.73 2.40 5.75
N LEU A 107 4.98 2.05 5.47
CA LEU A 107 5.68 2.47 4.24
C LEU A 107 5.00 1.89 2.99
N GLY A 108 4.67 0.60 3.02
CA GLY A 108 4.00 -0.09 1.91
C GLY A 108 2.64 0.50 1.60
N VAL A 109 1.82 0.77 2.61
CA VAL A 109 0.50 1.40 2.45
C VAL A 109 0.63 2.82 1.94
N TRP A 110 1.57 3.62 2.49
CA TRP A 110 1.77 5.00 2.06
C TRP A 110 2.23 5.09 0.61
N ILE A 111 3.28 4.34 0.24
CA ILE A 111 3.80 4.29 -1.14
C ILE A 111 2.70 3.76 -2.09
N GLY A 112 2.01 2.68 -1.71
CA GLY A 112 0.94 2.09 -2.50
C GLY A 112 -0.21 3.06 -2.77
N ALA A 113 -0.64 3.82 -1.77
CA ALA A 113 -1.71 4.81 -1.91
C ALA A 113 -1.31 5.99 -2.81
N VAL A 114 -0.09 6.55 -2.63
CA VAL A 114 0.45 7.60 -3.51
C VAL A 114 0.53 7.09 -4.96
N THR A 115 1.07 5.88 -5.15
CA THR A 115 1.21 5.25 -6.47
C THR A 115 -0.14 5.01 -7.13
N PHE A 116 -1.13 4.51 -6.37
CA PHE A 116 -2.47 4.25 -6.89
C PHE A 116 -3.10 5.50 -7.50
N THR A 117 -3.29 6.56 -6.71
CA THR A 117 -3.94 7.79 -7.20
C THR A 117 -3.10 8.52 -8.22
N GLY A 118 -1.78 8.59 -8.02
CA GLY A 118 -0.88 9.19 -8.99
C GLY A 118 -0.97 8.53 -10.36
N SER A 119 -0.96 7.20 -10.39
CA SER A 119 -1.03 6.43 -11.63
C SER A 119 -2.41 6.50 -12.30
N VAL A 120 -3.51 6.55 -11.52
CA VAL A 120 -4.87 6.76 -12.07
C VAL A 120 -4.97 8.11 -12.78
N ILE A 121 -4.44 9.17 -12.17
CA ILE A 121 -4.45 10.51 -12.80
C ILE A 121 -3.52 10.56 -14.01
N ALA A 122 -2.33 9.95 -13.93
CA ALA A 122 -1.42 9.86 -15.07
C ALA A 122 -2.07 9.15 -16.25
N TYR A 123 -2.72 8.00 -16.02
CA TYR A 123 -3.53 7.32 -17.04
C TYR A 123 -4.61 8.23 -17.61
N GLY A 124 -5.37 8.92 -16.75
CA GLY A 124 -6.43 9.83 -17.18
C GLY A 124 -5.95 10.95 -18.09
N LYS A 125 -4.77 11.51 -17.82
CA LYS A 125 -4.13 12.55 -18.64
C LYS A 125 -3.60 11.98 -19.96
N LEU A 126 -2.94 10.84 -19.94
CA LEU A 126 -2.44 10.16 -21.15
C LEU A 126 -3.58 9.76 -22.09
N ALA A 127 -4.65 9.18 -21.54
CA ALA A 127 -5.84 8.77 -22.29
C ALA A 127 -6.76 9.93 -22.70
N GLY A 128 -6.38 11.19 -22.45
CA GLY A 128 -7.20 12.38 -22.79
C GLY A 128 -8.52 12.49 -21.99
N LYS A 129 -8.70 11.69 -20.94
CA LYS A 129 -9.91 11.71 -20.07
C LYS A 129 -9.85 12.81 -19.00
N VAL A 130 -8.66 13.24 -18.64
CA VAL A 130 -8.38 14.33 -17.72
C VAL A 130 -7.61 15.38 -18.48
N ASP A 131 -7.92 16.66 -18.22
CA ASP A 131 -7.24 17.80 -18.83
C ASP A 131 -5.72 17.68 -18.63
N SER A 132 -4.98 17.72 -19.73
CA SER A 132 -3.52 17.61 -19.75
C SER A 132 -2.80 18.83 -19.19
N ALA A 133 -3.52 19.96 -18.97
CA ALA A 133 -2.93 21.14 -18.39
C ALA A 133 -2.46 20.90 -16.93
N ALA A 134 -1.32 21.47 -16.57
CA ALA A 134 -0.83 21.45 -15.22
C ALA A 134 -1.73 22.33 -14.33
N LYS A 135 -2.52 21.72 -13.45
CA LYS A 135 -3.37 22.43 -12.49
C LYS A 135 -2.68 22.46 -11.12
N LYS A 136 -2.08 23.60 -10.80
CA LYS A 136 -1.47 23.83 -9.48
C LYS A 136 -2.47 24.55 -8.59
N LEU A 137 -2.76 23.98 -7.42
CA LEU A 137 -3.47 24.67 -6.35
C LEU A 137 -2.56 25.76 -5.74
N PRO A 138 -3.12 26.92 -5.33
CA PRO A 138 -2.37 27.93 -4.63
C PRO A 138 -1.68 27.34 -3.39
N GLY A 139 -0.37 27.58 -3.23
CA GLY A 139 0.39 27.00 -2.12
C GLY A 139 0.72 25.50 -2.25
N GLY A 140 0.67 24.92 -3.46
CA GLY A 140 0.77 23.48 -3.70
C GLY A 140 1.94 22.76 -3.04
N HIS A 141 3.12 23.38 -2.98
CA HIS A 141 4.28 22.80 -2.29
C HIS A 141 4.08 22.74 -0.78
N LEU A 142 3.52 23.79 -0.18
CA LEU A 142 3.23 23.85 1.25
C LEU A 142 2.14 22.83 1.63
N LEU A 143 1.13 22.68 0.78
CA LEU A 143 0.05 21.74 0.97
C LEU A 143 0.55 20.28 0.95
N ASN A 144 1.43 19.95 0.00
CA ASN A 144 2.07 18.63 -0.06
C ASN A 144 2.99 18.39 1.15
N ALA A 145 3.77 19.40 1.56
CA ALA A 145 4.62 19.31 2.74
C ALA A 145 3.79 19.10 4.02
N ALA A 146 2.66 19.82 4.16
CA ALA A 146 1.75 19.66 5.27
C ALA A 146 1.12 18.25 5.30
N ALA A 147 0.66 17.76 4.14
CA ALA A 147 0.10 16.42 4.03
C ALA A 147 1.15 15.33 4.33
N ALA A 148 2.39 15.51 3.87
CA ALA A 148 3.50 14.61 4.20
C ALA A 148 3.83 14.65 5.70
N GLY A 149 3.90 15.84 6.31
CA GLY A 149 4.12 15.99 7.75
C GLY A 149 3.04 15.34 8.59
N LEU A 150 1.75 15.51 8.20
CA LEU A 150 0.62 14.82 8.84
C LEU A 150 0.69 13.31 8.64
N SER A 151 1.12 12.83 7.46
CA SER A 151 1.32 11.40 7.22
C SER A 151 2.38 10.83 8.17
N LEU A 152 3.49 11.53 8.40
CA LEU A 152 4.52 11.12 9.36
C LEU A 152 3.97 11.11 10.79
N LEU A 153 3.14 12.08 11.16
CA LEU A 153 2.49 12.12 12.47
C LEU A 153 1.58 10.89 12.67
N PHE A 154 0.71 10.58 11.70
CA PHE A 154 -0.16 9.41 11.79
C PHE A 154 0.62 8.10 11.75
N ALA A 155 1.73 8.04 11.00
CA ALA A 155 2.66 6.91 11.02
C ALA A 155 3.23 6.70 12.43
N ALA A 156 3.73 7.75 13.07
CA ALA A 156 4.24 7.68 14.44
C ALA A 156 3.17 7.27 15.45
N MET A 157 1.95 7.79 15.32
CA MET A 157 0.81 7.39 16.16
C MET A 157 0.44 5.92 15.97
N TYR A 158 0.45 5.41 14.72
CA TYR A 158 0.22 3.99 14.42
C TYR A 158 1.28 3.10 15.07
N LEU A 159 2.56 3.46 14.93
CA LEU A 159 3.67 2.73 15.55
C LEU A 159 3.59 2.77 17.08
N GLY A 160 3.05 3.85 17.65
CA GLY A 160 2.75 4.00 19.06
C GLY A 160 1.52 3.22 19.55
N GLY A 161 0.80 2.53 18.65
CA GLY A 161 -0.35 1.68 19.02
C GLY A 161 -1.71 2.37 19.02
N ALA A 162 -1.86 3.53 18.37
CA ALA A 162 -3.12 4.27 18.29
C ALA A 162 -4.23 3.57 17.45
N GLY A 163 -3.91 2.44 16.80
CA GLY A 163 -4.88 1.59 16.12
C GLY A 163 -5.06 1.90 14.62
N ILE A 164 -5.89 1.09 13.97
CA ILE A 164 -6.10 1.06 12.50
C ILE A 164 -6.59 2.40 11.93
N TRP A 165 -7.30 3.21 12.70
CA TRP A 165 -7.80 4.50 12.22
C TRP A 165 -6.69 5.46 11.79
N THR A 166 -5.50 5.38 12.42
CA THR A 166 -4.33 6.19 12.04
C THR A 166 -3.76 5.73 10.69
N LEU A 167 -3.82 4.43 10.41
CA LEU A 167 -3.45 3.87 9.12
C LEU A 167 -4.42 4.31 8.02
N VAL A 168 -5.72 4.37 8.32
CA VAL A 168 -6.73 4.91 7.39
C VAL A 168 -6.48 6.39 7.12
N ALA A 169 -6.24 7.21 8.16
CA ALA A 169 -5.96 8.63 8.00
C ALA A 169 -4.69 8.88 7.15
N LEU A 170 -3.62 8.12 7.43
CA LEU A 170 -2.39 8.13 6.63
C LEU A 170 -2.67 7.76 5.16
N THR A 171 -3.48 6.75 4.91
CA THR A 171 -3.85 6.31 3.56
C THR A 171 -4.59 7.43 2.81
N LEU A 172 -5.55 8.10 3.44
CA LEU A 172 -6.28 9.22 2.82
C LEU A 172 -5.35 10.38 2.46
N LEU A 173 -4.39 10.71 3.33
CA LEU A 173 -3.38 11.74 3.05
C LEU A 173 -2.48 11.31 1.89
N ALA A 174 -2.05 10.05 1.84
CA ALA A 174 -1.23 9.50 0.77
C ALA A 174 -1.97 9.53 -0.58
N LEU A 175 -3.26 9.16 -0.60
CA LEU A 175 -4.12 9.27 -1.80
C LEU A 175 -4.21 10.72 -2.28
N PHE A 176 -4.38 11.67 -1.35
CA PHE A 176 -4.40 13.10 -1.67
C PHE A 176 -3.07 13.58 -2.25
N ILE A 177 -1.92 13.18 -1.66
CA ILE A 177 -0.59 13.54 -2.16
C ILE A 177 -0.40 13.02 -3.58
N GLY A 178 -0.73 11.76 -3.87
CA GLY A 178 -0.63 11.16 -5.20
C GLY A 178 -1.47 11.94 -6.24
N TYR A 179 -2.72 12.24 -5.90
CA TYR A 179 -3.59 13.05 -6.75
C TYR A 179 -2.99 14.44 -7.03
N HIS A 180 -2.62 15.15 -5.96
CA HIS A 180 -2.20 16.55 -6.05
C HIS A 180 -0.86 16.72 -6.78
N LEU A 181 0.10 15.82 -6.56
CA LEU A 181 1.39 15.84 -7.26
C LEU A 181 1.22 15.70 -8.77
N ILE A 182 0.45 14.71 -9.21
CA ILE A 182 0.32 14.41 -10.64
C ILE A 182 -0.61 15.40 -11.35
N MET A 183 -1.59 15.99 -10.66
CA MET A 183 -2.38 17.09 -11.21
C MET A 183 -1.53 18.32 -11.53
N GLY A 184 -0.47 18.56 -10.77
CA GLY A 184 0.46 19.67 -10.98
C GLY A 184 1.44 19.50 -12.16
N ILE A 185 1.47 18.32 -12.80
CA ILE A 185 2.39 17.99 -13.91
C ILE A 185 1.61 17.97 -15.24
N GLY A 186 2.19 18.54 -16.30
CA GLY A 186 1.61 18.55 -17.64
C GLY A 186 1.59 17.18 -18.30
N GLY A 187 0.65 16.97 -19.23
CA GLY A 187 0.50 15.67 -19.94
C GLY A 187 1.74 15.29 -20.77
N ALA A 188 2.48 16.27 -21.28
CA ALA A 188 3.71 16.03 -22.05
C ALA A 188 4.81 15.35 -21.22
N ASP A 189 4.85 15.61 -19.91
CA ASP A 189 5.86 15.07 -18.98
C ASP A 189 5.41 13.73 -18.35
N MET A 190 4.19 13.27 -18.63
CA MET A 190 3.62 12.06 -18.02
C MET A 190 4.44 10.77 -18.27
N PRO A 191 5.04 10.52 -19.45
CA PRO A 191 5.86 9.31 -19.63
C PRO A 191 7.04 9.24 -18.66
N VAL A 192 7.66 10.39 -18.35
CA VAL A 192 8.77 10.49 -17.37
C VAL A 192 8.25 10.22 -15.95
N VAL A 193 7.06 10.77 -15.62
CA VAL A 193 6.42 10.57 -14.31
C VAL A 193 6.04 9.10 -14.09
N VAL A 194 5.48 8.44 -15.13
CA VAL A 194 5.16 7.01 -15.06
C VAL A 194 6.41 6.17 -14.82
N SER A 195 7.52 6.50 -15.52
CA SER A 195 8.81 5.83 -15.30
C SER A 195 9.33 6.04 -13.87
N MET A 196 9.17 7.24 -13.33
CA MET A 196 9.59 7.57 -11.97
C MET A 196 8.73 6.84 -10.92
N LEU A 197 7.41 6.82 -11.08
CA LEU A 197 6.50 6.05 -10.23
C LEU A 197 6.83 4.56 -10.25
N ASN A 198 7.21 4.02 -11.43
CA ASN A 198 7.64 2.65 -11.59
C ASN A 198 8.93 2.32 -10.84
N SER A 199 9.80 3.29 -10.62
CA SER A 199 11.05 3.07 -9.89
C SER A 199 10.88 3.06 -8.37
N TYR A 200 9.75 3.57 -7.84
CA TYR A 200 9.46 3.63 -6.41
C TYR A 200 8.54 2.50 -5.91
N SER A 201 7.93 1.76 -6.79
CA SER A 201 7.04 0.62 -6.50
C SER A 201 7.71 -0.71 -6.86
#